data_e2f73dd05db8b7926d163d7fd10121ff
#
_entry.id   e2f73dd05db8b7926d163d7fd10121ff
#
_cell.length_a   1.000
_cell.length_b   1.000
_cell.length_c   1.000
_cell.angle_alpha   90.00
_cell.angle_beta   90.00
_cell.angle_gamma   90.00
#
_symmetry.space_group_name_H-M   'P 1'
#
loop_
_entity.id
_entity.type
_entity.pdbx_description
1 polymer ?
#
loop_
_entity_poly.entity_id
_entity_poly.type
_entity_poly.pdbx_seq_one_letter_code
_entity_poly.pdbx_strand_id
1 'polypeptide(L)'
;MDENAKKIGLRMIPYGLQVLGARDGEKQTVASINWTTQASFQPPLVVIGIKTDSTAHDLVRHSKKFSLSMLGTGQKDVAMAFFKHVDPKDGKFGNYAFESGKNGCPIISDAPAAVECDVVNFFEHGDHSIAVGQVTEAYLKKNVEPLTLKECGFNYGG
;
A
#
# COMPACT_ATOMS: atom_id res chain seq x y z
N MET A 1 11.41 -22.41 -18.12
CA MET A 1 10.02 -22.15 -17.66
C MET A 1 9.28 -21.51 -18.82
N ASP A 2 8.01 -21.84 -19.02
CA ASP A 2 7.16 -21.21 -20.03
C ASP A 2 6.76 -19.81 -19.54
N GLU A 3 7.27 -18.77 -20.21
CA GLU A 3 7.05 -17.37 -19.83
C GLU A 3 5.58 -16.92 -19.99
N ASN A 4 4.87 -17.49 -20.98
CA ASN A 4 3.46 -17.17 -21.18
C ASN A 4 2.60 -17.81 -20.08
N ALA A 5 2.84 -19.06 -19.73
CA ALA A 5 2.16 -19.74 -18.63
C ALA A 5 2.42 -19.04 -17.28
N LYS A 6 3.66 -18.65 -17.01
CA LYS A 6 4.03 -17.86 -15.81
C LYS A 6 3.24 -16.55 -15.75
N LYS A 7 3.26 -15.77 -16.83
CA LYS A 7 2.57 -14.47 -16.91
C LYS A 7 1.08 -14.61 -16.67
N ILE A 8 0.42 -15.56 -17.36
CA ILE A 8 -1.01 -15.78 -17.22
C ILE A 8 -1.33 -16.29 -15.81
N GLY A 9 -0.60 -17.28 -15.31
CA GLY A 9 -0.82 -17.86 -14.00
C GLY A 9 -0.71 -16.83 -12.87
N LEU A 10 0.33 -15.97 -12.88
CA LEU A 10 0.51 -14.93 -11.88
C LEU A 10 -0.58 -13.84 -11.95
N ARG A 11 -1.10 -13.56 -13.16
CA ARG A 11 -2.22 -12.61 -13.33
C ARG A 11 -3.59 -13.14 -12.89
N MET A 12 -3.69 -14.44 -12.61
CA MET A 12 -4.91 -15.01 -12.02
C MET A 12 -5.02 -14.75 -10.52
N ILE A 13 -3.96 -14.27 -9.86
CA ILE A 13 -4.04 -13.83 -8.45
C ILE A 13 -4.86 -12.54 -8.41
N PRO A 14 -5.99 -12.51 -7.66
CA PRO A 14 -6.80 -11.31 -7.55
C PRO A 14 -6.11 -10.29 -6.63
N TYR A 15 -6.14 -9.02 -7.03
CA TYR A 15 -5.53 -7.94 -6.27
C TYR A 15 -6.53 -6.83 -5.96
N GLY A 16 -6.53 -6.38 -4.72
CA GLY A 16 -7.06 -5.08 -4.33
C GLY A 16 -6.06 -3.97 -4.62
N LEU A 17 -6.48 -2.73 -4.45
CA LEU A 17 -5.63 -1.54 -4.50
C LEU A 17 -5.69 -0.78 -3.19
N GLN A 18 -4.51 -0.46 -2.67
CA GLN A 18 -4.30 0.31 -1.46
C GLN A 18 -3.31 1.44 -1.74
N VAL A 19 -3.33 2.45 -0.88
CA VAL A 19 -2.27 3.46 -0.83
C VAL A 19 -1.42 3.21 0.41
N LEU A 20 -0.17 2.84 0.18
CA LEU A 20 0.85 2.72 1.21
C LEU A 20 1.29 4.12 1.63
N GLY A 21 1.26 4.42 2.91
CA GLY A 21 1.85 5.61 3.51
C GLY A 21 3.09 5.25 4.32
N ALA A 22 4.16 6.01 4.15
CA ALA A 22 5.41 5.83 4.89
C ALA A 22 6.00 7.17 5.33
N ARG A 23 6.65 7.17 6.49
CA ARG A 23 7.33 8.35 7.04
C ARG A 23 8.56 7.94 7.83
N ASP A 24 9.64 8.72 7.64
CA ASP A 24 10.85 8.66 8.44
C ASP A 24 11.33 10.10 8.72
N GLY A 25 11.23 10.54 9.97
CA GLY A 25 11.48 11.94 10.35
C GLY A 25 10.57 12.92 9.59
N GLU A 26 11.20 13.86 8.89
CA GLU A 26 10.50 14.88 8.07
C GLU A 26 10.06 14.34 6.69
N LYS A 27 10.66 13.24 6.22
CA LYS A 27 10.34 12.65 4.92
C LYS A 27 9.11 11.77 5.01
N GLN A 28 8.18 11.98 4.07
CA GLN A 28 6.98 11.17 3.95
C GLN A 28 6.59 10.97 2.49
N THR A 29 5.91 9.88 2.22
CA THR A 29 5.45 9.52 0.88
C THR A 29 4.19 8.69 0.94
N VAL A 30 3.49 8.65 -0.19
CA VAL A 30 2.42 7.69 -0.47
C VAL A 30 2.68 7.01 -1.81
N ALA A 31 2.27 5.76 -1.93
CA ALA A 31 2.40 5.00 -3.17
C ALA A 31 1.26 4.00 -3.31
N SER A 32 0.70 3.87 -4.50
CA SER A 32 -0.28 2.82 -4.78
C SER A 32 0.39 1.46 -4.86
N ILE A 33 -0.15 0.50 -4.14
CA ILE A 33 0.30 -0.89 -4.12
C ILE A 33 -0.87 -1.84 -4.32
N ASN A 34 -0.59 -3.02 -4.84
CA ASN A 34 -1.57 -4.09 -5.05
C ASN A 34 -1.11 -5.46 -4.52
N TRP A 35 0.17 -5.62 -4.22
CA TRP A 35 0.67 -6.85 -3.60
C TRP A 35 0.55 -6.76 -2.08
N THR A 36 -0.67 -7.05 -1.59
CA THR A 36 -1.04 -6.98 -0.18
C THR A 36 -1.90 -8.16 0.17
N THR A 37 -1.64 -8.80 1.30
CA THR A 37 -2.49 -9.85 1.85
C THR A 37 -2.45 -9.87 3.38
N GLN A 38 -3.58 -10.24 4.01
CA GLN A 38 -3.57 -10.65 5.40
C GLN A 38 -2.87 -12.01 5.52
N ALA A 39 -2.01 -12.18 6.52
CA ALA A 39 -1.17 -13.38 6.68
C ALA A 39 -1.32 -14.07 8.04
N SER A 40 -1.97 -13.43 9.02
CA SER A 40 -2.23 -14.01 10.35
C SER A 40 -3.42 -13.32 11.02
N PHE A 41 -4.14 -14.06 11.87
CA PHE A 41 -5.18 -13.50 12.72
C PHE A 41 -4.64 -13.04 14.08
N GLN A 42 -3.69 -13.78 14.66
CA GLN A 42 -3.16 -13.46 15.98
C GLN A 42 -1.67 -13.83 16.09
N PRO A 43 -0.79 -12.80 16.14
CA PRO A 43 -1.12 -11.39 15.96
C PRO A 43 -1.66 -11.12 14.55
N PRO A 44 -2.43 -10.03 14.34
CA PRO A 44 -2.90 -9.66 13.01
C PRO A 44 -1.72 -9.18 12.16
N LEU A 45 -1.38 -9.94 11.11
CA LEU A 45 -0.27 -9.62 10.21
C LEU A 45 -0.78 -9.31 8.81
N VAL A 46 -0.13 -8.33 8.19
CA VAL A 46 -0.29 -7.97 6.79
C VAL A 46 1.05 -8.10 6.10
N VAL A 47 1.06 -8.68 4.92
CA VAL A 47 2.25 -8.77 4.05
C VAL A 47 2.07 -7.85 2.85
N ILE A 48 3.10 -7.06 2.53
CA ILE A 48 3.12 -6.18 1.37
C ILE A 48 4.39 -6.38 0.55
N GLY A 49 4.26 -6.27 -0.78
CA GLY A 49 5.39 -6.19 -1.70
C GLY A 49 5.66 -4.73 -2.08
N ILE A 50 6.89 -4.25 -1.86
CA ILE A 50 7.29 -2.87 -2.13
C ILE A 50 8.45 -2.87 -3.12
N LYS A 51 8.33 -2.10 -4.20
CA LYS A 51 9.36 -1.98 -5.24
C LYS A 51 10.64 -1.39 -4.65
N THR A 52 11.77 -2.06 -4.87
CA THR A 52 13.07 -1.73 -4.22
C THR A 52 13.64 -0.38 -4.61
N ASP A 53 13.31 0.14 -5.79
CA ASP A 53 13.75 1.45 -6.30
C ASP A 53 12.73 2.58 -5.99
N SER A 54 11.97 2.48 -4.90
CA SER A 54 10.96 3.47 -4.53
C SER A 54 11.26 4.19 -3.20
N THR A 55 10.85 5.45 -3.11
CA THR A 55 10.91 6.21 -1.85
C THR A 55 10.16 5.51 -0.72
N ALA A 56 9.02 4.89 -1.02
CA ALA A 56 8.24 4.15 -0.04
C ALA A 56 9.02 2.97 0.55
N HIS A 57 9.78 2.22 -0.29
CA HIS A 57 10.66 1.15 0.16
C HIS A 57 11.68 1.65 1.20
N ASP A 58 12.40 2.73 0.86
CA ASP A 58 13.44 3.27 1.74
C ASP A 58 12.86 3.73 3.07
N LEU A 59 11.74 4.46 3.05
CA LEU A 59 11.12 4.96 4.27
C LEU A 59 10.59 3.82 5.15
N VAL A 60 9.91 2.81 4.59
CA VAL A 60 9.43 1.64 5.36
C VAL A 60 10.59 0.84 5.92
N ARG A 61 11.64 0.64 5.14
CA ARG A 61 12.84 -0.10 5.57
C ARG A 61 13.52 0.55 6.76
N HIS A 62 13.62 1.89 6.79
CA HIS A 62 14.29 2.63 7.86
C HIS A 62 13.37 2.86 9.07
N SER A 63 12.17 3.37 8.85
CA SER A 63 11.26 3.70 9.96
C SER A 63 10.65 2.48 10.64
N LYS A 64 10.59 1.34 9.94
CA LYS A 64 9.90 0.11 10.38
C LYS A 64 8.41 0.33 10.66
N LYS A 65 7.79 1.26 9.93
CA LYS A 65 6.38 1.61 10.05
C LYS A 65 5.78 1.90 8.70
N PHE A 66 4.50 1.60 8.56
CA PHE A 66 3.71 2.01 7.41
C PHE A 66 2.22 2.11 7.76
N SER A 67 1.46 2.76 6.89
CA SER A 67 0.01 2.72 6.87
C SER A 67 -0.49 2.14 5.54
N LEU A 68 -1.69 1.59 5.54
CA LEU A 68 -2.41 1.20 4.33
C LEU A 68 -3.77 1.87 4.33
N SER A 69 -4.00 2.76 3.37
CA SER A 69 -5.31 3.31 3.07
C SER A 69 -6.01 2.37 2.10
N MET A 70 -7.06 1.68 2.55
CA MET A 70 -7.86 0.79 1.71
C MET A 70 -8.73 1.62 0.77
N LEU A 71 -8.68 1.37 -0.53
CA LEU A 71 -9.52 2.07 -1.49
C LEU A 71 -10.81 1.29 -1.76
N GLY A 72 -11.91 2.02 -1.91
CA GLY A 72 -13.21 1.47 -2.27
C GLY A 72 -13.48 1.55 -3.77
N THR A 73 -14.48 0.78 -4.23
CA THR A 73 -14.97 0.87 -5.61
C THR A 73 -15.24 2.33 -6.00
N GLY A 74 -14.92 2.70 -7.23
CA GLY A 74 -15.02 4.07 -7.73
C GLY A 74 -13.83 4.98 -7.42
N GLN A 75 -12.85 4.55 -6.60
CA GLN A 75 -11.67 5.37 -6.26
C GLN A 75 -10.45 5.09 -7.18
N LYS A 76 -10.69 4.70 -8.42
CA LYS A 76 -9.63 4.48 -9.43
C LYS A 76 -8.69 5.69 -9.56
N ASP A 77 -9.24 6.92 -9.54
CA ASP A 77 -8.45 8.14 -9.72
C ASP A 77 -7.47 8.36 -8.56
N VAL A 78 -7.87 8.00 -7.32
CA VAL A 78 -6.98 8.02 -6.15
C VAL A 78 -5.80 7.06 -6.36
N ALA A 79 -6.08 5.82 -6.79
CA ALA A 79 -5.04 4.85 -7.09
C ALA A 79 -4.10 5.33 -8.20
N MET A 80 -4.65 5.89 -9.28
CA MET A 80 -3.87 6.39 -10.42
C MET A 80 -2.94 7.55 -10.05
N ALA A 81 -3.35 8.40 -9.10
CA ALA A 81 -2.58 9.55 -8.66
C ALA A 81 -1.22 9.17 -8.03
N PHE A 82 -1.11 7.97 -7.45
CA PHE A 82 0.07 7.55 -6.67
C PHE A 82 0.86 6.39 -7.31
N PHE A 83 0.68 6.12 -8.60
CA PHE A 83 1.59 5.24 -9.35
C PHE A 83 2.95 5.88 -9.63
N LYS A 84 3.02 7.21 -9.57
CA LYS A 84 4.26 7.98 -9.63
C LYS A 84 4.46 8.71 -8.31
N HIS A 85 5.71 8.99 -8.00
CA HIS A 85 6.06 9.78 -6.82
C HIS A 85 5.39 11.17 -6.88
N VAL A 86 4.81 11.59 -5.76
CA VAL A 86 4.21 12.92 -5.55
C VAL A 86 4.71 13.45 -4.22
N ASP A 87 5.31 14.64 -4.23
CA ASP A 87 5.74 15.30 -3.00
C ASP A 87 4.54 15.88 -2.23
N PRO A 88 4.56 15.81 -0.90
CA PRO A 88 3.52 16.43 -0.07
C PRO A 88 3.64 17.95 -0.13
N LYS A 89 2.50 18.63 -0.24
CA LYS A 89 2.40 20.08 -0.20
C LYS A 89 1.08 20.50 0.46
N ASP A 90 1.13 21.42 1.43
CA ASP A 90 -0.05 22.02 2.09
C ASP A 90 -1.06 20.98 2.61
N GLY A 91 -0.57 19.88 3.23
CA GLY A 91 -1.41 18.81 3.78
C GLY A 91 -2.02 17.87 2.72
N LYS A 92 -1.48 17.86 1.50
CA LYS A 92 -1.95 17.03 0.39
C LYS A 92 -0.80 16.34 -0.33
N PHE A 93 -1.11 15.18 -0.90
CA PHE A 93 -0.35 14.58 -1.99
C PHE A 93 -1.14 14.81 -3.28
N GLY A 94 -0.63 15.68 -4.17
CA GLY A 94 -1.39 16.14 -5.34
C GLY A 94 -2.72 16.79 -4.92
N ASN A 95 -3.84 16.22 -5.37
CA ASN A 95 -5.19 16.73 -5.04
C ASN A 95 -5.81 16.09 -3.79
N TYR A 96 -5.14 15.11 -3.17
CA TYR A 96 -5.71 14.30 -2.09
C TYR A 96 -5.15 14.68 -0.74
N ALA A 97 -6.05 15.06 0.17
CA ALA A 97 -5.71 15.33 1.56
C ALA A 97 -5.29 14.04 2.29
N PHE A 98 -4.44 14.18 3.28
CA PHE A 98 -4.04 13.09 4.16
C PHE A 98 -4.06 13.53 5.62
N GLU A 99 -4.20 12.55 6.49
CA GLU A 99 -4.11 12.69 7.94
C GLU A 99 -2.87 11.94 8.42
N SER A 100 -2.26 12.39 9.50
CA SER A 100 -1.18 11.65 10.16
C SER A 100 -1.80 10.58 11.05
N GLY A 101 -1.46 9.33 10.83
CA GLY A 101 -1.83 8.26 11.73
C GLY A 101 -1.15 8.37 13.10
N LYS A 102 -1.49 7.51 14.06
CA LYS A 102 -0.85 7.44 15.39
C LYS A 102 0.63 7.08 15.29
N ASN A 103 1.00 6.23 14.30
CA ASN A 103 2.40 5.88 14.02
C ASN A 103 3.15 6.96 13.22
N GLY A 104 2.45 8.04 12.82
CA GLY A 104 2.98 9.17 12.06
C GLY A 104 2.95 9.01 10.55
N CYS A 105 2.60 7.84 10.02
CA CYS A 105 2.51 7.62 8.57
C CYS A 105 1.27 8.30 7.98
N PRO A 106 1.34 8.82 6.74
CA PRO A 106 0.20 9.47 6.09
C PRO A 106 -0.90 8.46 5.72
N ILE A 107 -2.14 8.81 6.02
CA ILE A 107 -3.36 8.08 5.66
C ILE A 107 -4.19 8.99 4.75
N ILE A 108 -4.60 8.51 3.57
CA ILE A 108 -5.43 9.27 2.64
C ILE A 108 -6.80 9.54 3.27
N SER A 109 -7.18 10.82 3.36
CA SER A 109 -8.40 11.23 4.07
C SER A 109 -9.69 10.66 3.47
N ASP A 110 -9.73 10.46 2.16
CA ASP A 110 -10.90 9.89 1.45
C ASP A 110 -10.96 8.36 1.47
N ALA A 111 -9.98 7.68 2.06
CA ALA A 111 -10.01 6.23 2.17
C ALA A 111 -11.12 5.76 3.11
N PRO A 112 -11.96 4.79 2.69
CA PRO A 112 -13.03 4.24 3.51
C PRO A 112 -12.55 3.50 4.75
N ALA A 113 -11.34 2.93 4.70
CA ALA A 113 -10.70 2.27 5.84
C ALA A 113 -9.18 2.41 5.75
N ALA A 114 -8.50 2.25 6.88
CA ALA A 114 -7.05 2.21 6.93
C ALA A 114 -6.56 1.33 8.08
N VAL A 115 -5.33 0.84 7.96
CA VAL A 115 -4.60 0.19 9.05
C VAL A 115 -3.20 0.79 9.17
N GLU A 116 -2.67 0.77 10.39
CA GLU A 116 -1.29 1.13 10.67
C GLU A 116 -0.53 -0.13 11.12
N CYS A 117 0.73 -0.23 10.73
CA CYS A 117 1.53 -1.41 10.98
C CYS A 117 2.93 -1.05 11.46
N ASP A 118 3.42 -1.84 12.41
CA ASP A 118 4.84 -1.93 12.75
C ASP A 118 5.45 -3.11 11.98
N VAL A 119 6.58 -2.88 11.31
CA VAL A 119 7.29 -3.90 10.53
C VAL A 119 8.00 -4.88 11.48
N VAL A 120 7.58 -6.13 11.46
CA VAL A 120 8.16 -7.22 12.26
C VAL A 120 9.17 -8.05 11.47
N ASN A 121 9.10 -8.03 10.15
CA ASN A 121 10.09 -8.66 9.27
C ASN A 121 10.17 -7.91 7.93
N PHE A 122 11.36 -7.89 7.35
CA PHE A 122 11.62 -7.27 6.05
C PHE A 122 12.57 -8.15 5.24
N PHE A 123 12.08 -8.74 4.15
CA PHE A 123 12.83 -9.68 3.34
C PHE A 123 13.15 -9.08 1.96
N GLU A 124 14.44 -9.03 1.63
CA GLU A 124 14.98 -8.47 0.39
C GLU A 124 15.58 -9.57 -0.47
N HIS A 125 15.00 -9.87 -1.63
CA HIS A 125 15.53 -10.89 -2.52
C HIS A 125 15.26 -10.63 -4.01
N GLY A 126 14.23 -9.90 -4.38
CA GLY A 126 13.87 -9.60 -5.77
C GLY A 126 13.87 -8.10 -6.06
N ASP A 127 13.16 -7.72 -7.10
CA ASP A 127 12.89 -6.33 -7.46
C ASP A 127 11.82 -5.66 -6.56
N HIS A 128 11.18 -6.46 -5.70
CA HIS A 128 10.32 -6.03 -4.61
C HIS A 128 10.77 -6.69 -3.32
N SER A 129 10.81 -5.92 -2.24
CA SER A 129 10.99 -6.45 -0.89
C SER A 129 9.64 -6.78 -0.27
N ILE A 130 9.64 -7.79 0.61
CA ILE A 130 8.45 -8.19 1.35
C ILE A 130 8.54 -7.61 2.76
N ALA A 131 7.61 -6.74 3.12
CA ALA A 131 7.45 -6.28 4.49
C ALA A 131 6.29 -7.05 5.16
N VAL A 132 6.56 -7.60 6.33
CA VAL A 132 5.55 -8.17 7.22
C VAL A 132 5.26 -7.16 8.30
N GLY A 133 4.06 -6.61 8.33
CA GLY A 133 3.61 -5.63 9.30
C GLY A 133 2.60 -6.23 10.28
N GLN A 134 2.82 -6.02 11.57
CA GLN A 134 1.81 -6.26 12.59
C GLN A 134 0.88 -5.06 12.66
N VAL A 135 -0.42 -5.29 12.50
CA VAL A 135 -1.43 -4.24 12.61
C VAL A 135 -1.50 -3.75 14.06
N THR A 136 -1.30 -2.46 14.26
CA THR A 136 -1.32 -1.78 15.57
C THR A 136 -2.54 -0.90 15.74
N GLU A 137 -3.11 -0.38 14.64
CA GLU A 137 -4.33 0.43 14.63
C GLU A 137 -5.15 0.15 13.38
N ALA A 138 -6.47 0.36 13.49
CA ALA A 138 -7.40 0.22 12.37
C ALA A 138 -8.48 1.31 12.42
N TYR A 139 -8.83 1.83 11.24
CA TYR A 139 -9.81 2.89 11.05
C TYR A 139 -10.86 2.46 10.03
N LEU A 140 -12.12 2.72 10.33
CA LEU A 140 -13.24 2.47 9.42
C LEU A 140 -14.13 3.71 9.34
N LYS A 141 -14.20 4.33 8.17
CA LYS A 141 -15.11 5.46 7.86
C LYS A 141 -16.37 4.96 7.16
N LYS A 142 -16.21 3.98 6.25
CA LYS A 142 -17.32 3.37 5.49
C LYS A 142 -17.02 1.90 5.23
N ASN A 143 -18.05 1.07 5.30
CA ASN A 143 -17.97 -0.31 4.83
C ASN A 143 -18.45 -0.35 3.37
N VAL A 144 -17.53 -0.56 2.44
CA VAL A 144 -17.76 -0.56 0.98
C VAL A 144 -17.01 -1.71 0.31
N GLU A 145 -17.38 -2.06 -0.91
CA GLU A 145 -16.62 -3.01 -1.71
C GLU A 145 -15.21 -2.45 -2.02
N PRO A 146 -14.16 -3.27 -1.90
CA PRO A 146 -12.80 -2.84 -2.17
C PRO A 146 -12.58 -2.55 -3.65
N LEU A 147 -11.74 -1.56 -3.95
CA LEU A 147 -11.25 -1.31 -5.30
C LEU A 147 -10.34 -2.47 -5.72
N THR A 148 -10.61 -3.04 -6.89
CA THR A 148 -9.79 -4.11 -7.46
C THR A 148 -8.98 -3.64 -8.65
N LEU A 149 -7.85 -4.30 -8.91
CA LEU A 149 -7.03 -4.06 -10.10
C LEU A 149 -7.83 -4.31 -11.38
N LYS A 150 -8.74 -5.30 -11.36
CA LYS A 150 -9.65 -5.62 -12.47
C LYS A 150 -10.60 -4.46 -12.78
N GLU A 151 -11.18 -3.81 -11.77
CA GLU A 151 -12.04 -2.63 -11.95
C GLU A 151 -11.28 -1.48 -12.61
N CYS A 152 -10.01 -1.31 -12.29
CA CYS A 152 -9.16 -0.29 -12.88
C CYS A 152 -8.80 -0.55 -14.35
N GLY A 153 -8.96 -1.78 -14.84
CA GLY A 153 -8.76 -2.14 -16.24
C GLY A 153 -7.29 -2.29 -16.65
N PHE A 154 -6.38 -2.50 -15.71
CA PHE A 154 -4.96 -2.79 -15.99
C PHE A 154 -4.44 -3.98 -15.17
N ASN A 155 -3.25 -4.47 -15.54
CA ASN A 155 -2.56 -5.55 -14.86
C ASN A 155 -1.22 -5.06 -14.32
N TYR A 156 -0.85 -5.61 -13.16
CA TYR A 156 0.48 -5.44 -12.59
C TYR A 156 0.96 -6.82 -12.14
N GLY A 157 2.16 -7.21 -12.62
CA GLY A 157 2.70 -8.54 -12.39
C GLY A 157 2.53 -9.50 -13.59
N GLY A 158 3.09 -10.68 -13.46
CA GLY A 158 3.15 -11.73 -14.49
C GLY A 158 4.40 -11.69 -15.34
#